data_49cece453693734413cbb5508eb32502
#
_entry.id   49cece453693734413cbb5508eb32502
#
_cell.length_a   1.000
_cell.length_b   1.000
_cell.length_c   1.000
_cell.angle_alpha   90.00
_cell.angle_beta   90.00
_cell.angle_gamma   90.00
#
_symmetry.space_group_name_H-M   'P 1'
#
loop_
_entity.id
_entity.type
_entity.pdbx_description
1 polymer ?
#
loop_
_entity_poly.entity_id
_entity_poly.type
_entity_poly.pdbx_seq_one_letter_code
_entity_poly.pdbx_strand_id
1 'polypeptide(L)' 'MHSLLIHISGEEPILAEVEELPKTTDTAIYCINPRRRDGKELHYVLSEVQTIYVPIHRIIFAEVMPSGDEEEIISPFAD' A
#
# COMPACT_ATOMS: atom_id res chain seq x y z
N MET A 1 -1.91 -9.58 7.73
CA MET A 1 -1.83 -8.25 7.12
C MET A 1 -1.37 -8.34 5.69
N HIS A 2 -1.73 -7.35 4.91
CA HIS A 2 -1.34 -7.28 3.50
C HIS A 2 -0.46 -6.06 3.30
N SER A 3 0.50 -6.16 2.39
CA SER A 3 1.34 -5.01 2.03
C SER A 3 0.84 -4.44 0.71
N LEU A 4 0.68 -3.14 0.67
CA LEU A 4 0.22 -2.43 -0.52
C LEU A 4 1.27 -1.40 -0.92
N LEU A 5 1.47 -1.26 -2.23
CA LEU A 5 2.21 -0.13 -2.77
C LEU A 5 1.18 0.77 -3.43
N ILE A 6 0.95 1.92 -2.82
CA ILE A 6 -0.15 2.82 -3.17
C ILE A 6 0.41 3.99 -3.97
N HIS A 7 -0.07 4.14 -5.19
CA HIS A 7 0.37 5.23 -6.07
C HIS A 7 -0.64 6.36 -5.97
N ILE A 8 -0.20 7.49 -5.43
CA ILE A 8 -1.07 8.65 -5.26
C ILE A 8 -0.63 9.75 -6.21
N SER A 9 -1.59 10.58 -6.59
CA SER A 9 -1.31 11.64 -7.55
C SER A 9 -0.45 12.71 -6.89
N GLY A 10 0.60 13.12 -7.58
CA GLY A 10 1.45 14.22 -7.15
C GLY A 10 2.51 13.89 -6.13
N GLU A 11 2.57 12.64 -5.66
CA GLU A 11 3.54 12.26 -4.64
C GLU A 11 4.15 10.90 -4.98
N GLU A 12 5.25 10.58 -4.32
CA GLU A 12 5.85 9.28 -4.52
C GLU A 12 5.01 8.20 -3.85
N PRO A 13 5.13 6.95 -4.33
CA PRO A 13 4.31 5.87 -3.83
C PRO A 13 4.53 5.58 -2.36
N ILE A 14 3.50 5.08 -1.72
CA ILE A 14 3.52 4.72 -0.30
C ILE A 14 3.49 3.20 -0.18
N LEU A 15 4.47 2.64 0.51
CA LEU A 15 4.45 1.24 0.91
C LEU A 15 3.89 1.18 2.31
N ALA A 16 2.86 0.39 2.54
CA ALA A 16 2.22 0.31 3.85
C ALA A 16 1.54 -1.03 4.00
N GLU A 17 1.25 -1.39 5.25
CA GLU A 17 0.45 -2.57 5.55
C GLU A 17 -0.98 -2.16 5.80
N VAL A 18 -1.91 -3.07 5.46
CA VAL A 18 -3.32 -2.90 5.78
C VAL A 18 -3.80 -4.20 6.43
N GLU A 19 -4.75 -4.09 7.35
CA GLU A 19 -5.28 -5.27 8.02
C GLU A 19 -6.16 -6.07 7.09
N GLU A 20 -6.95 -5.38 6.29
CA GLU A 20 -7.81 -6.00 5.28
C GLU A 20 -7.65 -5.26 3.98
N LEU A 21 -7.76 -6.00 2.88
CA LEU A 21 -7.69 -5.37 1.57
C LEU A 21 -8.87 -4.42 1.39
N PRO A 22 -8.65 -3.27 0.76
CA PRO A 22 -9.73 -2.30 0.55
C PRO A 22 -10.83 -2.89 -0.32
N LYS A 23 -12.05 -2.49 -0.04
CA LYS A 23 -13.23 -2.88 -0.81
C LYS A 23 -13.59 -1.76 -1.76
N THR A 24 -14.34 -2.11 -2.78
CA THR A 24 -14.75 -1.10 -3.77
C THR A 24 -15.69 -0.06 -3.18
N THR A 25 -16.26 -0.32 -2.00
CA THR A 25 -17.12 0.63 -1.31
C THR A 25 -16.38 1.53 -0.34
N ASP A 26 -15.08 1.31 -0.14
CA ASP A 26 -14.32 2.12 0.80
C ASP A 26 -14.03 3.48 0.21
N THR A 27 -13.97 4.49 1.09
CA THR A 27 -13.64 5.86 0.68
C THR A 27 -12.23 6.25 1.06
N ALA A 28 -11.59 5.46 1.92
CA ALA A 28 -10.21 5.70 2.34
C ALA A 28 -9.60 4.37 2.75
N ILE A 29 -8.28 4.31 2.69
CA ILE A 29 -7.52 3.13 3.13
C ILE A 29 -6.78 3.50 4.41
N TYR A 30 -6.93 2.66 5.45
CA TYR A 30 -6.20 2.82 6.70
C TYR A 30 -4.86 2.10 6.56
N CYS A 31 -3.78 2.87 6.54
CA CYS A 31 -2.44 2.37 6.26
C CYS A 31 -1.59 2.38 7.51
N ILE A 32 -0.86 1.29 7.73
CA ILE A 32 0.00 1.09 8.88
C ILE A 32 1.44 1.17 8.40
N ASN A 33 2.25 1.91 9.14
CA ASN A 33 3.68 2.05 8.89
C ASN A 33 3.97 2.53 7.46
N PRO A 34 3.41 3.69 7.08
CA PRO A 34 3.63 4.22 5.73
C PRO A 34 5.08 4.64 5.55
N ARG A 35 5.64 4.29 4.39
CA ARG A 35 7.03 4.58 4.08
C ARG A 35 7.23 4.59 2.58
N ARG A 36 8.41 5.03 2.16
CA ARG A 36 8.78 4.97 0.74
C ARG A 36 8.99 3.52 0.34
N ARG A 37 8.94 3.30 -0.97
CA ARG A 37 9.17 1.96 -1.52
C ARG A 37 10.52 1.40 -1.11
N ASP A 38 11.52 2.26 -0.91
CA ASP A 38 12.86 1.83 -0.50
C ASP A 38 12.99 1.68 1.02
N GLY A 39 11.91 1.88 1.76
CA GLY A 39 11.89 1.72 3.21
C GLY A 39 12.20 2.99 3.98
N LYS A 40 12.54 4.07 3.30
CA LYS A 40 12.85 5.32 3.97
C LYS A 40 11.58 6.09 4.28
N GLU A 41 11.71 7.13 5.09
CA GLU A 41 10.55 7.92 5.51
C GLU A 41 10.00 8.74 4.35
N LEU A 42 8.69 8.90 4.36
CA LEU A 42 8.01 9.81 3.43
C LEU A 42 8.22 11.24 3.91
N HIS A 43 8.59 12.12 2.98
CA HIS A 43 8.90 13.50 3.37
C HIS A 43 7.64 14.29 3.70
N TYR A 44 6.47 13.83 3.29
CA TYR A 44 5.21 14.54 3.54
C TYR A 44 4.40 13.90 4.68
N VAL A 45 5.01 13.01 5.46
CA VAL A 45 4.40 12.39 6.63
C VAL A 45 5.36 12.61 7.79
N LEU A 46 4.82 13.03 8.93
CA LEU A 46 5.66 13.23 10.11
C LEU A 46 6.29 11.91 10.53
N SER A 47 7.55 11.96 10.94
CA SER A 47 8.33 10.75 11.19
C SER A 47 7.77 9.92 12.35
N GLU A 48 7.07 10.56 13.29
CA GLU A 48 6.49 9.83 14.43
C GLU A 48 5.13 9.23 14.13
N VAL A 49 4.57 9.49 12.95
CA VAL A 49 3.25 8.98 12.58
C VAL A 49 3.39 7.53 12.10
N GLN A 50 2.60 6.63 12.70
CA GLN A 50 2.65 5.21 12.37
C GLN A 50 1.46 4.75 11.53
N THR A 51 0.39 5.52 11.48
CA THR A 51 -0.78 5.17 10.68
C THR A 51 -1.32 6.41 9.98
N ILE A 52 -1.83 6.22 8.77
CA ILE A 52 -2.45 7.31 8.03
C ILE A 52 -3.69 6.79 7.32
N TYR A 53 -4.60 7.69 6.98
CA TYR A 53 -5.71 7.42 6.08
C TYR A 53 -5.36 8.02 4.72
N VAL A 54 -5.54 7.22 3.67
CA VAL A 54 -5.31 7.69 2.30
C VAL A 54 -6.67 7.68 1.60
N PRO A 55 -7.15 8.86 1.18
CA PRO A 55 -8.44 8.91 0.48
C PRO A 55 -8.37 8.20 -0.86
N ILE A 56 -9.41 7.44 -1.17
CA ILE A 56 -9.41 6.66 -2.41
C ILE A 56 -9.32 7.58 -3.63
N HIS A 57 -9.93 8.75 -3.57
CA HIS A 57 -9.94 9.64 -4.74
C HIS A 57 -8.55 10.21 -5.07
N ARG A 58 -7.57 10.07 -4.17
CA ARG A 58 -6.20 10.50 -4.44
C ARG A 58 -5.34 9.36 -4.96
N ILE A 59 -5.87 8.15 -5.00
CA ILE A 59 -5.10 6.97 -5.39
C ILE A 59 -5.29 6.73 -6.89
N ILE A 60 -4.17 6.59 -7.60
CA ILE A 60 -4.19 6.21 -9.01
C ILE A 60 -4.47 4.72 -9.12
N PHE A 61 -3.68 3.93 -8.41
CA PHE A 61 -3.91 2.49 -8.24
C PHE A 61 -3.05 2.02 -7.08
N ALA A 62 -3.36 0.84 -6.56
CA ALA A 62 -2.58 0.23 -5.49
C ALA A 62 -2.21 -1.18 -5.90
N GLU A 63 -0.95 -1.53 -5.66
CA GLU A 63 -0.47 -2.88 -5.96
C GLU A 63 -0.49 -3.69 -4.68
N VAL A 64 -1.08 -4.88 -4.76
CA VAL A 64 -1.07 -5.82 -3.63
C VAL A 64 0.22 -6.60 -3.74
N MET A 65 1.13 -6.36 -2.78
CA MET A 65 2.44 -7.00 -2.84
C MET A 65 2.29 -8.46 -2.45
N PRO A 66 2.98 -9.36 -3.15
CA PRO A 66 2.91 -10.77 -2.78
C PRO A 66 3.58 -11.03 -1.45
N SER A 67 3.00 -11.93 -0.65
CA SER A 67 3.66 -12.45 0.54
C SER A 67 4.48 -13.67 0.13
N GLY A 68 5.32 -14.14 1.04
CA GLY A 68 6.09 -15.34 0.77
C GLY A 68 5.21 -16.53 0.40
N ASP A 69 4.07 -16.65 1.07
CA ASP A 69 3.15 -17.74 0.77
C ASP A 69 2.52 -17.57 -0.60
N GLU A 70 2.17 -16.34 -0.95
CA GLU A 70 1.53 -16.07 -2.23
C GLU A 70 2.47 -16.27 -3.40
N GLU A 71 3.75 -16.09 -3.18
CA GLU A 71 4.73 -16.27 -4.24
C GLU A 71 4.84 -17.72 -4.69
N GLU A 72 4.37 -18.64 -3.85
CA GLU A 72 4.38 -20.06 -4.22
C GLU A 72 3.20 -20.42 -5.07
N ILE A 73 2.22 -19.55 -5.17
CA ILE A 73 1.08 -19.79 -6.03
C ILE A 73 1.53 -19.58 -7.46
N ILE A 74 1.44 -20.65 -8.24
CA ILE A 74 1.92 -20.60 -9.60
C ILE A 74 1.03 -19.69 -10.41
N SER A 75 1.67 -18.72 -11.04
CA SER A 75 0.96 -17.85 -11.96
C SER A 75 0.44 -18.67 -13.13
N PRO A 76 -0.81 -18.43 -13.58
CA PRO A 76 -1.31 -19.13 -14.75
C PRO A 76 -0.52 -18.82 -16.01
N PHE A 77 0.35 -17.82 -15.96
CA PHE A 77 1.17 -17.44 -17.10
C PHE A 77 2.61 -17.92 -16.96
N ALA A 78 2.89 -18.74 -15.97
CA ALA A 78 4.26 -19.12 -15.67
C ALA A 78 4.74 -20.34 -16.45
N ASP A 79 3.94 -20.91 -17.24
CA ASP A 79 4.27 -22.14 -17.99
C ASP A 79 5.08 -21.88 -19.23
#